data_a4d1a887817e5cb9be27c8052d5100c9
#
_entry.id   a4d1a887817e5cb9be27c8052d5100c9
#
_cell.length_a   1.000
_cell.length_b   1.000
_cell.length_c   1.000
_cell.angle_alpha   90.00
_cell.angle_beta   90.00
_cell.angle_gamma   90.00
#
_symmetry.space_group_name_H-M   'P 1'
#
loop_
_entity.id
_entity.type
_entity.pdbx_description
1 polymer ?
#
loop_
_entity_poly.entity_id
_entity_poly.type
_entity_poly.pdbx_seq_one_letter_code
_entity_poly.pdbx_strand_id
1 'polypeptide(L)'
;MADNEAIRAFEHAGWERAAGGYEASFATATRTFIPSLLDAAGVEAGQSVLDVACGPGCVAAGAAERGATVRGLDFSAAMLSVARTRHPTVMFDQCDAETLPYPDGHFDAVVSNFGIHHVPRPIEALRQAHRVLRPGGRLAFTIWAAPAENIAWKLVFDAIRSEGDMAASRAPAPGGGFGTPADCESALEQAGFIAIGSRKLTGLWRHANGRALLDALRAGTARMAALIEAQSATTLPAIVAAIDRAAAAYRDNDDLAIPIAAFVAYGRKA
;
A
#
# COMPACT_ATOMS: atom_id res chain seq x y z
N MET A 1 4.29 -20.74 -12.96
CA MET A 1 4.49 -20.22 -11.58
C MET A 1 5.10 -18.85 -11.70
N ALA A 2 4.58 -17.85 -10.97
CA ALA A 2 5.21 -16.54 -10.95
C ALA A 2 6.66 -16.68 -10.44
N ASP A 3 7.59 -15.99 -11.10
CA ASP A 3 8.97 -15.94 -10.64
C ASP A 3 9.03 -14.98 -9.43
N ASN A 4 9.03 -15.56 -8.22
CA ASN A 4 9.03 -14.82 -6.97
C ASN A 4 10.29 -13.94 -6.81
N GLU A 5 11.41 -14.35 -7.38
CA GLU A 5 12.65 -13.57 -7.34
C GLU A 5 12.56 -12.35 -8.24
N ALA A 6 12.01 -12.51 -9.46
CA ALA A 6 11.76 -11.39 -10.36
C ALA A 6 10.76 -10.37 -9.78
N ILE A 7 9.70 -10.86 -9.10
CA ILE A 7 8.74 -9.97 -8.41
C ILE A 7 9.46 -9.19 -7.30
N ARG A 8 10.23 -9.87 -6.44
CA ARG A 8 10.96 -9.24 -5.33
C ARG A 8 11.94 -8.19 -5.85
N ALA A 9 12.73 -8.52 -6.86
CA ALA A 9 13.71 -7.58 -7.45
C ALA A 9 13.03 -6.36 -8.06
N PHE A 10 11.92 -6.55 -8.78
CA PHE A 10 11.13 -5.47 -9.37
C PHE A 10 10.53 -4.55 -8.29
N GLU A 11 9.86 -5.10 -7.29
CA GLU A 11 9.24 -4.32 -6.21
C GLU A 11 10.34 -3.58 -5.41
N HIS A 12 11.43 -4.26 -5.06
CA HIS A 12 12.55 -3.62 -4.34
C HIS A 12 13.10 -2.41 -5.11
N ALA A 13 13.47 -2.59 -6.38
CA ALA A 13 13.97 -1.49 -7.21
C ALA A 13 12.96 -0.34 -7.36
N GLY A 14 11.67 -0.69 -7.49
CA GLY A 14 10.59 0.29 -7.59
C GLY A 14 10.42 1.13 -6.33
N TRP A 15 10.44 0.50 -5.16
CA TRP A 15 10.28 1.20 -3.88
C TRP A 15 11.52 1.95 -3.43
N GLU A 16 12.73 1.46 -3.75
CA GLU A 16 13.97 2.23 -3.59
C GLU A 16 13.89 3.56 -4.37
N ARG A 17 13.43 3.51 -5.62
CA ARG A 17 13.26 4.70 -6.46
C ARG A 17 12.18 5.65 -5.94
N ALA A 18 11.04 5.11 -5.49
CA ALA A 18 9.88 5.88 -5.06
C ALA A 18 10.11 6.64 -3.74
N ALA A 19 11.04 6.20 -2.90
CA ALA A 19 11.22 6.71 -1.53
C ALA A 19 11.35 8.25 -1.45
N GLY A 20 12.10 8.85 -2.37
CA GLY A 20 12.31 10.31 -2.38
C GLY A 20 11.08 11.14 -2.75
N GLY A 21 10.14 10.56 -3.51
CA GLY A 21 8.93 11.25 -3.98
C GLY A 21 7.64 10.84 -3.27
N TYR A 22 7.65 9.71 -2.56
CA TYR A 22 6.46 9.09 -1.99
C TYR A 22 5.66 10.03 -1.06
N GLU A 23 6.36 10.72 -0.16
CA GLU A 23 5.73 11.59 0.84
C GLU A 23 4.94 12.76 0.24
N ALA A 24 5.52 13.43 -0.75
CA ALA A 24 4.91 14.56 -1.42
C ALA A 24 3.83 14.16 -2.44
N SER A 25 3.72 12.87 -2.74
CA SER A 25 2.84 12.35 -3.78
C SER A 25 1.84 11.32 -3.21
N PHE A 26 2.21 10.06 -3.23
CA PHE A 26 1.32 8.93 -2.96
C PHE A 26 0.93 8.77 -1.49
N ALA A 27 1.76 9.23 -0.55
CA ALA A 27 1.43 9.23 0.87
C ALA A 27 0.16 10.05 1.17
N THR A 28 -0.16 11.07 0.38
CA THR A 28 -1.39 11.85 0.54
C THR A 28 -2.66 11.02 0.32
N ALA A 29 -2.59 9.99 -0.54
CA ALA A 29 -3.68 9.03 -0.71
C ALA A 29 -3.70 7.98 0.41
N THR A 30 -2.56 7.33 0.69
CA THR A 30 -2.50 6.19 1.61
C THR A 30 -2.77 6.56 3.05
N ARG A 31 -2.39 7.77 3.49
CA ARG A 31 -2.66 8.28 4.84
C ARG A 31 -4.15 8.38 5.18
N THR A 32 -5.01 8.60 4.20
CA THR A 32 -6.47 8.67 4.38
C THR A 32 -7.02 7.44 5.10
N PHE A 33 -6.38 6.29 4.93
CA PHE A 33 -6.87 5.01 5.44
C PHE A 33 -6.22 4.57 6.76
N ILE A 34 -5.19 5.29 7.25
CA ILE A 34 -4.46 4.93 8.48
C ILE A 34 -5.37 4.85 9.72
N PRO A 35 -6.24 5.82 10.01
CA PRO A 35 -7.12 5.73 11.18
C PRO A 35 -7.95 4.45 11.18
N SER A 36 -8.57 4.13 10.04
CA SER A 36 -9.40 2.94 9.89
C SER A 36 -8.61 1.62 9.97
N LEU A 37 -7.36 1.61 9.51
CA LEU A 37 -6.45 0.48 9.65
C LEU A 37 -6.12 0.22 11.12
N LEU A 38 -5.72 1.26 11.85
CA LEU A 38 -5.37 1.17 13.27
C LEU A 38 -6.58 0.76 14.13
N ASP A 39 -7.79 1.25 13.80
CA ASP A 39 -9.03 0.85 14.46
C ASP A 39 -9.34 -0.64 14.23
N ALA A 40 -9.17 -1.13 12.99
CA ALA A 40 -9.39 -2.54 12.65
C ALA A 40 -8.41 -3.47 13.39
N ALA A 41 -7.17 -3.04 13.57
CA ALA A 41 -6.17 -3.75 14.36
C ALA A 41 -6.38 -3.60 15.89
N GLY A 42 -7.27 -2.69 16.32
CA GLY A 42 -7.51 -2.40 17.74
C GLY A 42 -6.29 -1.80 18.43
N VAL A 43 -5.57 -0.90 17.75
CA VAL A 43 -4.36 -0.28 18.29
C VAL A 43 -4.71 0.75 19.36
N GLU A 44 -4.22 0.51 20.58
CA GLU A 44 -4.45 1.31 21.77
C GLU A 44 -3.14 1.63 22.51
N ALA A 45 -3.21 2.57 23.45
CA ALA A 45 -2.07 2.94 24.27
C ALA A 45 -1.50 1.76 25.06
N GLY A 46 -0.17 1.70 25.17
CA GLY A 46 0.55 0.65 25.90
C GLY A 46 0.76 -0.66 25.14
N GLN A 47 0.17 -0.82 23.96
CA GLN A 47 0.37 -2.00 23.13
C GLN A 47 1.71 -1.98 22.38
N SER A 48 2.22 -3.18 22.09
CA SER A 48 3.35 -3.41 21.18
C SER A 48 2.84 -3.66 19.77
N VAL A 49 3.19 -2.81 18.80
CA VAL A 49 2.68 -2.83 17.44
C VAL A 49 3.81 -3.00 16.43
N LEU A 50 3.62 -3.87 15.43
CA LEU A 50 4.50 -4.01 14.27
C LEU A 50 3.82 -3.45 13.03
N ASP A 51 4.48 -2.50 12.34
CA ASP A 51 4.09 -1.98 11.02
C ASP A 51 4.94 -2.68 9.95
N VAL A 52 4.32 -3.59 9.18
CA VAL A 52 4.99 -4.41 8.15
C VAL A 52 4.88 -3.74 6.79
N ALA A 53 6.00 -3.63 6.08
CA ALA A 53 6.16 -2.83 4.88
C ALA A 53 5.79 -1.37 5.17
N CYS A 54 6.45 -0.81 6.19
CA CYS A 54 6.10 0.47 6.80
C CYS A 54 6.40 1.69 5.90
N GLY A 55 7.17 1.51 4.82
CA GLY A 55 7.60 2.59 3.95
C GLY A 55 8.26 3.73 4.73
N PRO A 56 7.82 5.00 4.54
CA PRO A 56 8.37 6.14 5.25
C PRO A 56 7.84 6.30 6.70
N GLY A 57 7.15 5.28 7.26
CA GLY A 57 6.78 5.22 8.67
C GLY A 57 5.47 5.92 9.05
N CYS A 58 4.60 6.23 8.10
CA CYS A 58 3.37 6.99 8.39
C CYS A 58 2.41 6.25 9.34
N VAL A 59 2.24 4.93 9.18
CA VAL A 59 1.38 4.12 10.07
C VAL A 59 2.03 3.98 11.43
N ALA A 60 3.34 3.70 11.45
CA ALA A 60 4.10 3.60 12.70
C ALA A 60 3.99 4.89 13.53
N ALA A 61 4.06 6.06 12.90
CA ALA A 61 3.83 7.35 13.56
C ALA A 61 2.40 7.47 14.12
N GLY A 62 1.38 7.16 13.32
CA GLY A 62 -0.01 7.20 13.77
C GLY A 62 -0.31 6.23 14.92
N ALA A 63 0.33 5.06 14.95
CA ALA A 63 0.21 4.13 16.07
C ALA A 63 0.94 4.66 17.32
N ALA A 64 2.11 5.28 17.17
CA ALA A 64 2.83 5.93 18.27
C ALA A 64 2.05 7.11 18.87
N GLU A 65 1.36 7.91 18.02
CA GLU A 65 0.46 8.98 18.47
C GLU A 65 -0.73 8.45 19.30
N ARG A 66 -1.13 7.20 19.12
CA ARG A 66 -2.12 6.51 19.97
C ARG A 66 -1.51 6.01 21.30
N GLY A 67 -0.22 6.20 21.53
CA GLY A 67 0.48 5.75 22.74
C GLY A 67 0.98 4.31 22.68
N ALA A 68 1.02 3.68 21.51
CA ALA A 68 1.61 2.36 21.32
C ALA A 68 3.14 2.42 21.25
N THR A 69 3.81 1.34 21.66
CA THR A 69 5.22 1.10 21.36
C THR A 69 5.34 0.43 20.00
N VAL A 70 5.99 1.09 19.04
CA VAL A 70 5.93 0.69 17.63
C VAL A 70 7.30 0.29 17.10
N ARG A 71 7.33 -0.77 16.32
CA ARG A 71 8.41 -1.10 15.37
C ARG A 71 7.87 -1.04 13.94
N GLY A 72 8.63 -0.44 13.04
CA GLY A 72 8.39 -0.50 11.60
C GLY A 72 9.39 -1.44 10.94
N LEU A 73 8.95 -2.12 9.89
CA LEU A 73 9.79 -3.02 9.10
C LEU A 73 9.54 -2.78 7.62
N ASP A 74 10.62 -2.64 6.85
CA ASP A 74 10.54 -2.55 5.39
C ASP A 74 11.79 -3.20 4.76
N PHE A 75 11.67 -3.67 3.53
CA PHE A 75 12.82 -4.24 2.81
C PHE A 75 13.65 -3.16 2.10
N SER A 76 13.08 -1.96 1.84
CA SER A 76 13.73 -0.83 1.19
C SER A 76 14.55 -0.01 2.17
N ALA A 77 15.85 0.05 1.95
CA ALA A 77 16.74 0.90 2.74
C ALA A 77 16.45 2.39 2.55
N ALA A 78 16.06 2.79 1.35
CA ALA A 78 15.71 4.18 1.05
C ALA A 78 14.43 4.62 1.77
N MET A 79 13.38 3.78 1.80
CA MET A 79 12.18 4.04 2.60
C MET A 79 12.51 4.19 4.09
N LEU A 80 13.31 3.28 4.65
CA LEU A 80 13.71 3.34 6.05
C LEU A 80 14.58 4.54 6.39
N SER A 81 15.39 5.02 5.45
CA SER A 81 16.14 6.26 5.63
C SER A 81 15.22 7.45 5.82
N VAL A 82 14.15 7.55 5.02
CA VAL A 82 13.11 8.57 5.17
C VAL A 82 12.38 8.39 6.50
N ALA A 83 11.97 7.15 6.83
CA ALA A 83 11.25 6.84 8.07
C ALA A 83 12.04 7.27 9.33
N ARG A 84 13.32 6.91 9.42
CA ARG A 84 14.20 7.27 10.55
C ARG A 84 14.40 8.77 10.69
N THR A 85 14.50 9.48 9.56
CA THR A 85 14.64 10.94 9.57
C THR A 85 13.37 11.63 10.07
N ARG A 86 12.19 11.14 9.68
CA ARG A 86 10.90 11.76 10.00
C ARG A 86 10.37 11.37 11.38
N HIS A 87 10.66 10.15 11.81
CA HIS A 87 10.12 9.55 13.05
C HIS A 87 11.25 8.98 13.91
N PRO A 88 12.16 9.83 14.44
CA PRO A 88 13.39 9.40 15.11
C PRO A 88 13.13 8.63 16.44
N THR A 89 11.93 8.68 16.97
CA THR A 89 11.53 7.95 18.20
C THR A 89 11.00 6.55 17.92
N VAL A 90 10.73 6.20 16.64
CA VAL A 90 10.28 4.87 16.24
C VAL A 90 11.47 4.04 15.78
N MET A 91 11.49 2.77 16.16
CA MET A 91 12.53 1.82 15.71
C MET A 91 12.14 1.21 14.38
N PHE A 92 13.09 1.20 13.43
CA PHE A 92 12.89 0.67 12.08
C PHE A 92 13.95 -0.37 11.73
N ASP A 93 13.48 -1.57 11.33
CA ASP A 93 14.31 -2.71 10.97
C ASP A 93 14.23 -2.97 9.46
N GLN A 94 15.37 -3.26 8.80
CA GLN A 94 15.37 -3.68 7.40
C GLN A 94 15.25 -5.18 7.31
N CYS A 95 14.12 -5.66 6.78
CA CYS A 95 13.88 -7.10 6.60
C CYS A 95 12.75 -7.35 5.60
N ASP A 96 12.67 -8.59 5.11
CA ASP A 96 11.58 -9.07 4.27
C ASP A 96 10.37 -9.48 5.13
N ALA A 97 9.18 -9.09 4.72
CA ALA A 97 7.92 -9.44 5.38
C ALA A 97 7.67 -10.97 5.44
N GLU A 98 8.27 -11.72 4.53
CA GLU A 98 8.18 -13.19 4.50
C GLU A 98 9.07 -13.88 5.56
N THR A 99 9.94 -13.14 6.26
CA THR A 99 10.88 -13.68 7.25
C THR A 99 11.09 -12.71 8.41
N LEU A 100 10.07 -12.51 9.24
CA LEU A 100 10.11 -11.53 10.33
C LEU A 100 11.13 -11.92 11.41
N PRO A 101 12.08 -11.03 11.80
CA PRO A 101 13.18 -11.34 12.71
C PRO A 101 12.76 -11.22 14.20
N TYR A 102 11.50 -11.46 14.51
CA TYR A 102 10.96 -11.33 15.86
C TYR A 102 10.51 -12.68 16.40
N PRO A 103 10.55 -12.87 17.74
CA PRO A 103 10.08 -14.09 18.37
C PRO A 103 8.56 -14.26 18.24
N ASP A 104 8.11 -15.49 18.45
CA ASP A 104 6.70 -15.82 18.49
C ASP A 104 5.99 -15.06 19.63
N GLY A 105 4.77 -14.61 19.39
CA GLY A 105 3.95 -14.01 20.42
C GLY A 105 4.50 -12.68 20.99
N HIS A 106 5.16 -11.88 20.19
CA HIS A 106 5.81 -10.64 20.62
C HIS A 106 4.93 -9.39 20.58
N PHE A 107 4.02 -9.30 19.61
CA PHE A 107 3.21 -8.11 19.35
C PHE A 107 1.74 -8.30 19.73
N ASP A 108 1.10 -7.21 20.19
CA ASP A 108 -0.34 -7.13 20.40
C ASP A 108 -1.11 -6.92 19.10
N ALA A 109 -0.53 -6.12 18.20
CA ALA A 109 -1.09 -5.88 16.87
C ALA A 109 -0.01 -5.86 15.79
N VAL A 110 -0.39 -6.30 14.58
CA VAL A 110 0.39 -6.17 13.35
C VAL A 110 -0.44 -5.41 12.35
N VAL A 111 0.14 -4.43 11.67
CA VAL A 111 -0.53 -3.62 10.65
C VAL A 111 0.29 -3.58 9.37
N SER A 112 -0.38 -3.41 8.22
CA SER A 112 0.29 -3.16 6.94
C SER A 112 -0.61 -2.31 6.04
N ASN A 113 -0.16 -1.11 5.68
CA ASN A 113 -0.93 -0.21 4.84
C ASN A 113 -0.46 -0.29 3.38
N PHE A 114 -1.22 -0.99 2.54
CA PHE A 114 -0.90 -1.21 1.12
C PHE A 114 0.43 -1.91 0.85
N GLY A 115 0.96 -2.70 1.82
CA GLY A 115 2.24 -3.41 1.69
C GLY A 115 2.09 -4.86 1.23
N ILE A 116 1.17 -5.61 1.83
CA ILE A 116 1.07 -7.07 1.70
C ILE A 116 0.90 -7.56 0.25
N HIS A 117 0.19 -6.82 -0.61
CA HIS A 117 -0.03 -7.23 -1.99
C HIS A 117 1.18 -7.02 -2.92
N HIS A 118 2.25 -6.39 -2.43
CA HIS A 118 3.52 -6.26 -3.14
C HIS A 118 4.51 -7.38 -2.82
N VAL A 119 4.21 -8.19 -1.78
CA VAL A 119 5.07 -9.31 -1.36
C VAL A 119 4.90 -10.49 -2.35
N PRO A 120 5.98 -11.15 -2.77
CA PRO A 120 5.90 -12.31 -3.69
C PRO A 120 5.03 -13.46 -3.17
N ARG A 121 5.09 -13.73 -1.86
CA ARG A 121 4.31 -14.79 -1.18
C ARG A 121 3.49 -14.20 -0.04
N PRO A 122 2.39 -13.48 -0.34
CA PRO A 122 1.67 -12.71 0.68
C PRO A 122 1.07 -13.58 1.79
N ILE A 123 0.66 -14.82 1.50
CA ILE A 123 0.18 -15.75 2.54
C ILE A 123 1.30 -16.10 3.51
N GLU A 124 2.56 -16.22 3.06
CA GLU A 124 3.68 -16.44 3.95
C GLU A 124 3.93 -15.22 4.87
N ALA A 125 3.85 -14.02 4.33
CA ALA A 125 3.93 -12.80 5.14
C ALA A 125 2.81 -12.74 6.19
N LEU A 126 1.58 -13.16 5.84
CA LEU A 126 0.47 -13.27 6.79
C LEU A 126 0.72 -14.34 7.86
N ARG A 127 1.34 -15.48 7.52
CA ARG A 127 1.75 -16.50 8.49
C ARG A 127 2.82 -15.99 9.44
N GLN A 128 3.79 -15.22 8.94
CA GLN A 128 4.78 -14.56 9.79
C GLN A 128 4.14 -13.55 10.73
N ALA A 129 3.19 -12.75 10.25
CA ALA A 129 2.41 -11.85 11.10
C ALA A 129 1.63 -12.62 12.17
N HIS A 130 0.99 -13.73 11.81
CA HIS A 130 0.30 -14.60 12.78
C HIS A 130 1.26 -15.18 13.81
N ARG A 131 2.46 -15.62 13.41
CA ARG A 131 3.47 -16.18 14.31
C ARG A 131 3.90 -15.18 15.38
N VAL A 132 4.21 -13.95 14.97
CA VAL A 132 4.74 -12.92 15.90
C VAL A 132 3.66 -12.27 16.76
N LEU A 133 2.38 -12.44 16.44
CA LEU A 133 1.27 -11.99 17.28
C LEU A 133 1.12 -12.86 18.53
N ARG A 134 0.77 -12.23 19.66
CA ARG A 134 0.32 -12.91 20.88
C ARG A 134 -1.00 -13.63 20.65
N PRO A 135 -1.36 -14.66 21.45
CA PRO A 135 -2.74 -15.14 21.51
C PRO A 135 -3.69 -13.98 21.77
N GLY A 136 -4.78 -13.90 20.99
CA GLY A 136 -5.71 -12.77 21.03
C GLY A 136 -5.28 -11.52 20.28
N GLY A 137 -4.02 -11.42 19.84
CA GLY A 137 -3.50 -10.31 19.03
C GLY A 137 -4.18 -10.20 17.66
N ARG A 138 -4.14 -9.02 17.06
CA ARG A 138 -4.86 -8.70 15.82
C ARG A 138 -3.93 -8.30 14.69
N LEU A 139 -4.27 -8.76 13.48
CA LEU A 139 -3.71 -8.24 12.23
C LEU A 139 -4.77 -7.41 11.51
N ALA A 140 -4.36 -6.28 10.94
CA ALA A 140 -5.13 -5.59 9.90
C ALA A 140 -4.21 -5.12 8.77
N PHE A 141 -4.71 -5.19 7.54
CA PHE A 141 -4.00 -4.65 6.38
C PHE A 141 -4.97 -4.04 5.37
N THR A 142 -4.46 -3.09 4.57
CA THR A 142 -5.22 -2.47 3.50
C THR A 142 -4.75 -2.94 2.13
N ILE A 143 -5.69 -3.01 1.19
CA ILE A 143 -5.44 -3.17 -0.24
C ILE A 143 -6.27 -2.17 -1.02
N TRP A 144 -5.83 -1.82 -2.22
CA TRP A 144 -6.64 -1.01 -3.12
C TRP A 144 -7.84 -1.79 -3.62
N ALA A 145 -9.00 -1.13 -3.75
CA ALA A 145 -10.13 -1.67 -4.48
C ALA A 145 -9.80 -1.79 -5.97
N ALA A 146 -10.54 -2.65 -6.67
CA ALA A 146 -10.38 -2.82 -8.12
C ALA A 146 -10.53 -1.47 -8.85
N PRO A 147 -9.89 -1.28 -10.02
CA PRO A 147 -9.93 -0.01 -10.76
C PRO A 147 -11.35 0.51 -11.04
N ALA A 148 -12.33 -0.39 -11.19
CA ALA A 148 -13.73 0.01 -11.37
C ALA A 148 -14.30 0.80 -10.18
N GLU A 149 -13.76 0.58 -8.98
CA GLU A 149 -14.18 1.23 -7.73
C GLU A 149 -13.18 2.30 -7.25
N ASN A 150 -11.96 2.28 -7.79
CA ASN A 150 -10.90 3.23 -7.49
C ASN A 150 -10.70 4.18 -8.68
N ILE A 151 -11.41 5.30 -8.65
CA ILE A 151 -11.52 6.21 -9.79
C ILE A 151 -10.15 6.76 -10.21
N ALA A 152 -9.23 7.04 -9.28
CA ALA A 152 -7.91 7.54 -9.63
C ALA A 152 -7.15 6.58 -10.56
N TRP A 153 -7.18 5.26 -10.27
CA TRP A 153 -6.58 4.23 -11.13
C TRP A 153 -7.36 4.05 -12.43
N LYS A 154 -8.70 4.07 -12.35
CA LYS A 154 -9.55 3.95 -13.54
C LYS A 154 -9.25 5.04 -14.56
N LEU A 155 -9.16 6.29 -14.14
CA LEU A 155 -8.85 7.43 -15.01
C LEU A 155 -7.53 7.22 -15.77
N VAL A 156 -6.47 6.80 -15.06
CA VAL A 156 -5.16 6.59 -15.68
C VAL A 156 -5.14 5.36 -16.57
N PHE A 157 -5.71 4.23 -16.16
CA PHE A 157 -5.78 3.03 -16.97
C PHE A 157 -6.62 3.24 -18.25
N ASP A 158 -7.75 3.93 -18.16
CA ASP A 158 -8.60 4.20 -19.33
C ASP A 158 -7.90 5.16 -20.30
N ALA A 159 -7.20 6.17 -19.79
CA ALA A 159 -6.42 7.09 -20.63
C ALA A 159 -5.25 6.38 -21.34
N ILE A 160 -4.50 5.52 -20.62
CA ILE A 160 -3.43 4.74 -21.27
C ILE A 160 -3.99 3.73 -22.26
N ARG A 161 -5.16 3.14 -22.00
CA ARG A 161 -5.82 2.21 -22.92
C ARG A 161 -6.27 2.89 -24.22
N SER A 162 -6.71 4.16 -24.16
CA SER A 162 -7.18 4.90 -25.34
C SER A 162 -6.06 5.56 -26.13
N GLU A 163 -5.03 6.09 -25.47
CA GLU A 163 -4.03 6.95 -26.09
C GLU A 163 -2.61 6.36 -26.10
N GLY A 164 -2.35 5.32 -25.28
CA GLY A 164 -1.05 4.72 -25.07
C GLY A 164 -1.02 3.21 -25.33
N ASP A 165 -0.13 2.53 -24.61
CA ASP A 165 0.05 1.08 -24.70
C ASP A 165 0.05 0.43 -23.31
N MET A 166 -1.00 -0.33 -22.99
CA MET A 166 -1.11 -1.09 -21.74
C MET A 166 -0.11 -2.25 -21.64
N ALA A 167 0.39 -2.76 -22.78
CA ALA A 167 1.35 -3.86 -22.85
C ALA A 167 2.81 -3.38 -22.80
N ALA A 168 3.05 -2.07 -22.80
CA ALA A 168 4.41 -1.52 -22.76
C ALA A 168 5.16 -1.84 -21.46
N SER A 169 4.44 -1.97 -20.34
CA SER A 169 5.06 -2.31 -19.05
C SER A 169 5.55 -3.76 -19.04
N ARG A 170 6.79 -3.94 -18.58
CA ARG A 170 7.41 -5.26 -18.35
C ARG A 170 7.38 -5.68 -16.88
N ALA A 171 6.54 -5.07 -16.05
CA ALA A 171 6.39 -5.46 -14.67
C ALA A 171 5.93 -6.93 -14.58
N PRO A 172 6.56 -7.78 -13.76
CA PRO A 172 6.11 -9.14 -13.57
C PRO A 172 4.69 -9.16 -12.98
N ALA A 173 3.91 -10.20 -13.27
CA ALA A 173 2.59 -10.35 -12.65
C ALA A 173 2.72 -10.35 -11.12
N PRO A 174 1.80 -9.73 -10.36
CA PRO A 174 1.85 -9.77 -8.90
C PRO A 174 1.75 -11.20 -8.37
N GLY A 175 2.42 -11.48 -7.24
CA GLY A 175 2.56 -12.82 -6.70
C GLY A 175 1.30 -13.39 -6.03
N GLY A 176 0.29 -12.59 -5.75
CA GLY A 176 -0.94 -13.03 -5.10
C GLY A 176 -2.18 -12.28 -5.56
N GLY A 177 -3.31 -12.99 -5.64
CA GLY A 177 -4.59 -12.45 -6.06
C GLY A 177 -5.31 -11.70 -4.92
N PHE A 178 -4.76 -10.59 -4.45
CA PHE A 178 -5.47 -9.69 -3.54
C PHE A 178 -6.20 -8.63 -4.35
N GLY A 179 -7.36 -8.95 -4.89
CA GLY A 179 -8.18 -8.02 -5.66
C GLY A 179 -9.55 -7.75 -5.04
N THR A 180 -9.99 -8.63 -4.15
CA THR A 180 -11.33 -8.59 -3.56
C THR A 180 -11.28 -8.83 -2.05
N PRO A 181 -12.33 -8.44 -1.29
CA PRO A 181 -12.49 -8.79 0.11
C PRO A 181 -12.38 -10.30 0.36
N ALA A 182 -13.00 -11.11 -0.49
CA ALA A 182 -12.99 -12.57 -0.37
C ALA A 182 -11.57 -13.16 -0.50
N ASP A 183 -10.74 -12.60 -1.38
CA ASP A 183 -9.33 -13.02 -1.51
C ASP A 183 -8.57 -12.76 -0.21
N CYS A 184 -8.79 -11.59 0.41
CA CYS A 184 -8.16 -11.21 1.67
C CYS A 184 -8.61 -12.11 2.82
N GLU A 185 -9.90 -12.37 2.92
CA GLU A 185 -10.48 -13.23 3.95
C GLU A 185 -9.97 -14.66 3.82
N SER A 186 -9.96 -15.21 2.61
CA SER A 186 -9.40 -16.55 2.33
C SER A 186 -7.91 -16.62 2.66
N ALA A 187 -7.12 -15.58 2.38
CA ALA A 187 -5.71 -15.54 2.71
C ALA A 187 -5.47 -15.50 4.23
N LEU A 188 -6.32 -14.77 4.97
CA LEU A 188 -6.28 -14.74 6.44
C LEU A 188 -6.62 -16.12 7.03
N GLU A 189 -7.64 -16.81 6.50
CA GLU A 189 -7.99 -18.18 6.90
C GLU A 189 -6.82 -19.14 6.67
N GLN A 190 -6.19 -19.09 5.48
CA GLN A 190 -5.02 -19.92 5.14
C GLN A 190 -3.80 -19.62 6.03
N ALA A 191 -3.69 -18.41 6.58
CA ALA A 191 -2.65 -18.01 7.51
C ALA A 191 -2.97 -18.36 8.98
N GLY A 192 -4.17 -18.91 9.28
CA GLY A 192 -4.56 -19.39 10.61
C GLY A 192 -5.29 -18.36 11.48
N PHE A 193 -5.73 -17.24 10.91
CA PHE A 193 -6.53 -16.26 11.64
C PHE A 193 -7.98 -16.70 11.83
N ILE A 194 -8.60 -16.20 12.89
CA ILE A 194 -10.03 -16.35 13.22
C ILE A 194 -10.67 -14.96 13.37
N ALA A 195 -12.00 -14.90 13.52
CA ALA A 195 -12.76 -13.65 13.63
C ALA A 195 -12.39 -12.67 12.50
N ILE A 196 -12.34 -13.23 11.29
CA ILE A 196 -11.95 -12.55 10.07
C ILE A 196 -13.07 -11.66 9.57
N GLY A 197 -12.71 -10.52 9.00
CA GLY A 197 -13.64 -9.64 8.31
C GLY A 197 -12.93 -8.66 7.43
N SER A 198 -13.71 -7.99 6.60
CA SER A 198 -13.24 -6.91 5.74
C SER A 198 -14.29 -5.82 5.61
N ARG A 199 -13.86 -4.60 5.31
CA ARG A 199 -14.77 -3.50 5.00
C ARG A 199 -14.17 -2.57 3.95
N LYS A 200 -15.05 -2.00 3.13
CA LYS A 200 -14.68 -0.99 2.15
C LYS A 200 -14.45 0.35 2.84
N LEU A 201 -13.41 1.02 2.42
CA LEU A 201 -13.03 2.37 2.80
C LEU A 201 -13.06 3.27 1.56
N THR A 202 -13.48 4.50 1.73
CA THR A 202 -13.48 5.50 0.65
C THR A 202 -12.77 6.77 1.11
N GLY A 203 -12.17 7.48 0.17
CA GLY A 203 -11.51 8.75 0.41
C GLY A 203 -11.49 9.61 -0.84
N LEU A 204 -10.93 10.79 -0.72
CA LEU A 204 -10.69 11.70 -1.83
C LEU A 204 -9.19 11.96 -1.94
N TRP A 205 -8.67 11.90 -3.16
CA TRP A 205 -7.30 12.27 -3.45
C TRP A 205 -7.30 13.53 -4.31
N ARG A 206 -6.69 14.60 -3.80
CA ARG A 206 -6.73 15.93 -4.43
C ARG A 206 -5.54 16.18 -5.32
N HIS A 207 -5.82 16.71 -6.52
CA HIS A 207 -4.81 17.08 -7.51
C HIS A 207 -5.23 18.34 -8.25
N ALA A 208 -4.27 19.18 -8.62
CA ALA A 208 -4.56 20.38 -9.41
C ALA A 208 -5.14 20.04 -10.81
N ASN A 209 -4.68 18.93 -11.41
CA ASN A 209 -5.09 18.51 -12.75
C ASN A 209 -4.68 17.05 -13.00
N GLY A 210 -5.01 16.50 -14.18
CA GLY A 210 -4.66 15.13 -14.57
C GLY A 210 -3.16 14.88 -14.68
N ARG A 211 -2.38 15.91 -15.02
CA ARG A 211 -0.91 15.83 -15.02
C ARG A 211 -0.38 15.60 -13.61
N ALA A 212 -0.88 16.32 -12.62
CA ALA A 212 -0.48 16.16 -11.23
C ALA A 212 -0.84 14.76 -10.68
N LEU A 213 -2.00 14.20 -11.05
CA LEU A 213 -2.36 12.81 -10.73
C LEU A 213 -1.36 11.81 -11.35
N LEU A 214 -1.06 11.96 -12.64
CA LEU A 214 -0.13 11.06 -13.34
C LEU A 214 1.28 11.12 -12.72
N ASP A 215 1.77 12.33 -12.42
CA ASP A 215 3.08 12.54 -11.82
C ASP A 215 3.14 12.00 -10.37
N ALA A 216 2.06 12.10 -9.60
CA ALA A 216 1.98 11.54 -8.25
C ALA A 216 2.06 10.00 -8.28
N LEU A 217 1.35 9.34 -9.20
CA LEU A 217 1.44 7.88 -9.39
C LEU A 217 2.82 7.45 -9.88
N ARG A 218 3.43 8.21 -10.80
CA ARG A 218 4.79 7.95 -11.29
C ARG A 218 5.84 8.08 -10.19
N ALA A 219 5.73 9.10 -9.34
CA ALA A 219 6.71 9.37 -8.28
C ALA A 219 6.57 8.41 -7.09
N GLY A 220 5.36 7.97 -6.77
CA GLY A 220 5.04 7.31 -5.50
C GLY A 220 4.71 5.82 -5.59
N THR A 221 4.80 5.18 -6.76
CA THR A 221 4.48 3.76 -6.91
C THR A 221 5.54 2.99 -7.69
N ALA A 222 5.58 1.66 -7.52
CA ALA A 222 6.46 0.81 -8.32
C ALA A 222 5.81 0.46 -9.68
N ARG A 223 4.62 -0.13 -9.66
CA ARG A 223 3.96 -0.70 -10.86
C ARG A 223 3.35 0.33 -11.78
N MET A 224 2.65 1.32 -11.22
CA MET A 224 2.09 2.41 -12.04
C MET A 224 3.19 3.27 -12.65
N ALA A 225 4.27 3.52 -11.91
CA ALA A 225 5.44 4.20 -12.45
C ALA A 225 6.01 3.45 -13.66
N ALA A 226 6.22 2.13 -13.55
CA ALA A 226 6.72 1.32 -14.65
C ALA A 226 5.81 1.36 -15.89
N LEU A 227 4.47 1.37 -15.70
CA LEU A 227 3.54 1.50 -16.80
C LEU A 227 3.58 2.90 -17.44
N ILE A 228 3.63 3.96 -16.63
CA ILE A 228 3.66 5.36 -17.10
C ILE A 228 4.98 5.65 -17.81
N GLU A 229 6.11 5.21 -17.26
CA GLU A 229 7.46 5.42 -17.83
C GLU A 229 7.68 4.64 -19.14
N ALA A 230 6.96 3.54 -19.34
CA ALA A 230 6.99 2.78 -20.57
C ALA A 230 6.23 3.45 -21.73
N GLN A 231 5.42 4.49 -21.46
CA GLN A 231 4.72 5.22 -22.51
C GLN A 231 5.68 6.10 -23.32
N SER A 232 5.43 6.26 -24.61
CA SER A 232 6.26 7.13 -25.45
C SER A 232 6.11 8.61 -25.03
N ALA A 233 7.16 9.38 -25.17
CA ALA A 233 7.13 10.83 -24.89
C ALA A 233 6.07 11.56 -25.76
N THR A 234 5.76 11.03 -26.94
CA THR A 234 4.78 11.60 -27.86
C THR A 234 3.35 11.30 -27.48
N THR A 235 3.07 10.21 -26.74
CA THR A 235 1.72 9.84 -26.30
C THR A 235 1.36 10.44 -24.95
N LEU A 236 2.33 10.77 -24.09
CA LEU A 236 2.08 11.32 -22.75
C LEU A 236 1.17 12.56 -22.74
N PRO A 237 1.30 13.55 -23.64
CA PRO A 237 0.37 14.69 -23.66
C PRO A 237 -1.08 14.28 -23.96
N ALA A 238 -1.31 13.30 -24.84
CA ALA A 238 -2.65 12.79 -25.15
C ALA A 238 -3.25 12.03 -23.95
N ILE A 239 -2.45 11.22 -23.25
CA ILE A 239 -2.85 10.55 -22.00
C ILE A 239 -3.27 11.58 -20.95
N VAL A 240 -2.48 12.62 -20.70
CA VAL A 240 -2.81 13.70 -19.75
C VAL A 240 -4.12 14.38 -20.15
N ALA A 241 -4.29 14.74 -21.43
CA ALA A 241 -5.53 15.37 -21.91
C ALA A 241 -6.76 14.45 -21.75
N ALA A 242 -6.60 13.13 -21.93
CA ALA A 242 -7.67 12.17 -21.69
C ALA A 242 -8.03 12.08 -20.20
N ILE A 243 -7.03 12.09 -19.31
CA ILE A 243 -7.26 12.15 -17.85
C ILE A 243 -8.01 13.42 -17.50
N ASP A 244 -7.57 14.61 -17.97
CA ASP A 244 -8.20 15.89 -17.66
C ASP A 244 -9.66 15.93 -18.13
N ARG A 245 -9.96 15.43 -19.34
CA ARG A 245 -11.35 15.33 -19.86
C ARG A 245 -12.21 14.43 -18.96
N ALA A 246 -11.73 13.27 -18.58
CA ALA A 246 -12.50 12.33 -17.77
C ALA A 246 -12.60 12.78 -16.29
N ALA A 247 -11.58 13.44 -15.78
CA ALA A 247 -11.53 13.94 -14.42
C ALA A 247 -12.37 15.21 -14.20
N ALA A 248 -12.84 15.87 -15.26
CA ALA A 248 -13.69 17.08 -15.17
C ALA A 248 -14.94 16.88 -14.30
N ALA A 249 -15.47 15.64 -14.27
CA ALA A 249 -16.62 15.28 -13.41
C ALA A 249 -16.31 15.32 -11.89
N TYR A 250 -15.02 15.36 -11.51
CA TYR A 250 -14.54 15.36 -10.13
C TYR A 250 -13.95 16.72 -9.72
N ARG A 251 -14.23 17.77 -10.49
CA ARG A 251 -13.76 19.12 -10.17
C ARG A 251 -14.44 19.66 -8.91
N ASP A 252 -13.62 20.17 -8.02
CA ASP A 252 -14.04 20.81 -6.76
C ASP A 252 -13.22 22.08 -6.60
N ASN A 253 -13.84 23.24 -6.91
CA ASN A 253 -13.17 24.52 -7.09
C ASN A 253 -12.04 24.45 -8.14
N ASP A 254 -10.83 24.86 -7.77
CA ASP A 254 -9.67 24.86 -8.66
C ASP A 254 -8.98 23.48 -8.77
N ASP A 255 -9.35 22.52 -7.91
CA ASP A 255 -8.74 21.19 -7.85
C ASP A 255 -9.66 20.09 -8.39
N LEU A 256 -9.10 18.91 -8.54
CA LEU A 256 -9.79 17.63 -8.72
C LEU A 256 -9.87 16.92 -7.36
N ALA A 257 -11.07 16.56 -6.92
CA ALA A 257 -11.30 15.72 -5.75
C ALA A 257 -11.67 14.30 -6.21
N ILE A 258 -10.65 13.49 -6.50
CA ILE A 258 -10.82 12.18 -7.16
C ILE A 258 -11.12 11.10 -6.11
N PRO A 259 -12.24 10.37 -6.25
CA PRO A 259 -12.56 9.28 -5.34
C PRO A 259 -11.53 8.16 -5.41
N ILE A 260 -11.07 7.70 -4.25
CA ILE A 260 -10.24 6.53 -4.06
C ILE A 260 -10.93 5.55 -3.12
N ALA A 261 -10.73 4.26 -3.35
CA ALA A 261 -11.31 3.21 -2.55
C ALA A 261 -10.29 2.13 -2.20
N ALA A 262 -10.42 1.61 -1.00
CA ALA A 262 -9.61 0.54 -0.46
C ALA A 262 -10.48 -0.44 0.33
N PHE A 263 -9.94 -1.61 0.65
CA PHE A 263 -10.50 -2.50 1.67
C PHE A 263 -9.50 -2.58 2.83
N VAL A 264 -10.02 -2.59 4.05
CA VAL A 264 -9.29 -3.05 5.22
C VAL A 264 -9.75 -4.46 5.55
N ALA A 265 -8.83 -5.40 5.60
CA ALA A 265 -9.07 -6.77 6.04
C ALA A 265 -8.37 -6.98 7.38
N TYR A 266 -8.97 -7.78 8.25
CA TYR A 266 -8.47 -8.01 9.60
C TYR A 266 -8.82 -9.42 10.09
N GLY A 267 -8.04 -9.88 11.06
CA GLY A 267 -8.26 -11.16 11.75
C GLY A 267 -7.57 -11.16 13.10
N ARG A 268 -7.92 -12.13 13.95
CA ARG A 268 -7.38 -12.33 15.29
C ARG A 268 -6.66 -13.68 15.37
N LYS A 269 -5.53 -13.72 16.05
CA LYS A 269 -4.89 -14.98 16.46
C LYS A 269 -5.70 -15.62 17.59
N ALA A 270 -5.90 -16.94 17.53
CA ALA A 270 -6.59 -17.70 18.56
C ALA A 270 -5.91 -17.63 19.93
#